data_9e8b8ac152e00a82bc72e00977dc05ef
#
_entry.id   9e8b8ac152e00a82bc72e00977dc05ef
#
_cell.length_a   1.000
_cell.length_b   1.000
_cell.length_c   1.000
_cell.angle_alpha   90.00
_cell.angle_beta   90.00
_cell.angle_gamma   90.00
#
_symmetry.space_group_name_H-M   'P 1'
#
loop_
_entity.id
_entity.type
_entity.pdbx_description
1 polymer ?
#
loop_
_entity_poly.entity_id
_entity_poly.type
_entity_poly.pdbx_seq_one_letter_code
_entity_poly.pdbx_strand_id
1 'polypeptide(L)'
;MNQIINSPTKITEKKGWTIFLAGPMHSSPRGWRNKLVKAAGEMGMENITFLSPRYTTMRMPSNQVQWETQGLRMCDVAMFWIPNKDPKAELGTRVYAETTKMELAENFARGKKIILGIDTEINGTRHMKFLAKRYGIKKVHTSMEGCLEELKEWIEKSEPKEHHIIAPKFDSKEQLAAHPEFVDLLAMNQTLMERWNRIVTPKDKVYVHGEFGSEEWRKLVNGDIQIVNNDPEGLPKGIRLI
;
A
#
# COMPACT_ATOMS: atom_id res chain seq x y z
N MET A 1 17.25 5.59 -7.03
CA MET A 1 16.36 6.01 -8.16
C MET A 1 14.95 5.49 -7.89
N ASN A 2 13.93 6.29 -8.13
CA ASN A 2 12.53 5.90 -7.98
C ASN A 2 12.03 5.16 -9.21
N GLN A 3 11.08 4.24 -9.03
CA GLN A 3 10.40 3.55 -10.13
C GLN A 3 8.88 3.71 -10.02
N ILE A 4 8.18 3.61 -11.14
CA ILE A 4 6.72 3.55 -11.19
C ILE A 4 6.29 2.25 -11.88
N ILE A 5 5.42 1.50 -11.23
CA ILE A 5 4.78 0.30 -11.80
C ILE A 5 3.32 0.64 -12.08
N ASN A 6 2.96 0.62 -13.34
CA ASN A 6 1.58 0.88 -13.77
C ASN A 6 0.81 -0.43 -13.96
N SER A 7 -0.47 -0.43 -13.63
CA SER A 7 -1.38 -1.52 -14.00
C SER A 7 -1.41 -1.70 -15.53
N PRO A 8 -1.49 -2.95 -16.04
CA PRO A 8 -1.57 -4.24 -15.34
C PRO A 8 -0.22 -4.95 -15.15
N THR A 9 0.89 -4.22 -15.17
CA THR A 9 2.22 -4.82 -14.99
C THR A 9 2.28 -5.59 -13.68
N LYS A 10 2.63 -6.88 -13.75
CA LYS A 10 2.73 -7.74 -12.56
C LYS A 10 3.71 -7.16 -11.54
N ILE A 11 3.30 -7.08 -10.30
CA ILE A 11 4.16 -6.67 -9.19
C ILE A 11 4.86 -7.94 -8.70
N THR A 12 6.16 -8.07 -9.01
CA THR A 12 6.93 -9.29 -8.73
C THR A 12 7.90 -9.13 -7.56
N GLU A 13 8.22 -7.90 -7.19
CA GLU A 13 9.14 -7.60 -6.09
C GLU A 13 8.89 -6.20 -5.54
N LYS A 14 9.29 -5.98 -4.28
CA LYS A 14 9.37 -4.66 -3.64
C LYS A 14 10.84 -4.20 -3.67
N LYS A 15 11.05 -2.93 -4.01
CA LYS A 15 12.35 -2.27 -3.85
C LYS A 15 12.17 -1.02 -3.02
N GLY A 16 12.77 -1.03 -1.83
CA GLY A 16 12.64 0.06 -0.88
C GLY A 16 11.18 0.33 -0.46
N TRP A 17 10.85 1.59 -0.24
CA TRP A 17 9.51 2.00 0.13
C TRP A 17 8.52 1.82 -1.02
N THR A 18 7.35 1.28 -0.73
CA THR A 18 6.31 1.06 -1.73
C THR A 18 5.09 1.92 -1.42
N ILE A 19 4.76 2.81 -2.34
CA ILE A 19 3.69 3.80 -2.18
C ILE A 19 2.60 3.55 -3.23
N PHE A 20 1.37 3.30 -2.81
CA PHE A 20 0.25 3.19 -3.73
C PHE A 20 -0.37 4.57 -4.00
N LEU A 21 -0.43 4.98 -5.27
CA LEU A 21 -0.96 6.27 -5.68
C LEU A 21 -2.47 6.17 -5.97
N ALA A 22 -3.27 6.18 -4.90
CA ALA A 22 -4.73 6.12 -4.97
C ALA A 22 -5.33 7.46 -5.38
N GLY A 23 -6.41 7.39 -6.15
CA GLY A 23 -7.13 8.59 -6.58
C GLY A 23 -7.87 8.37 -7.90
N PRO A 24 -8.78 9.26 -8.30
CA PRO A 24 -9.60 9.08 -9.47
C PRO A 24 -8.76 8.96 -10.74
N MET A 25 -9.13 8.01 -11.59
CA MET A 25 -8.53 7.84 -12.93
C MET A 25 -9.28 8.60 -14.01
N HIS A 26 -10.61 8.59 -13.89
CA HIS A 26 -11.49 9.27 -14.83
C HIS A 26 -11.85 10.65 -14.33
N SER A 27 -11.96 11.57 -15.25
CA SER A 27 -12.42 12.94 -14.96
C SER A 27 -11.52 13.74 -14.00
N SER A 28 -10.29 13.28 -13.80
CA SER A 28 -9.25 13.99 -13.07
C SER A 28 -8.20 14.57 -14.02
N PRO A 29 -7.44 15.59 -13.62
CA PRO A 29 -6.35 16.13 -14.43
C PRO A 29 -5.38 15.03 -14.87
N ARG A 30 -5.05 15.01 -16.17
CA ARG A 30 -4.17 13.97 -16.70
C ARG A 30 -2.75 14.09 -16.14
N GLY A 31 -2.12 12.94 -15.87
CA GLY A 31 -0.70 12.86 -15.56
C GLY A 31 -0.32 13.30 -14.14
N TRP A 32 -1.25 13.54 -13.23
CA TRP A 32 -0.94 13.97 -11.87
C TRP A 32 -0.02 12.98 -11.13
N ARG A 33 -0.17 11.66 -11.36
CA ARG A 33 0.70 10.66 -10.76
C ARG A 33 2.15 10.78 -11.22
N ASN A 34 2.38 11.00 -12.52
CA ASN A 34 3.72 11.20 -13.04
C ASN A 34 4.36 12.50 -12.52
N LYS A 35 3.56 13.57 -12.39
CA LYS A 35 4.01 14.82 -11.77
C LYS A 35 4.44 14.62 -10.32
N LEU A 36 3.64 13.86 -9.56
CA LEU A 36 3.95 13.53 -8.16
C LEU A 36 5.25 12.72 -8.05
N VAL A 37 5.45 11.69 -8.89
CA VAL A 37 6.69 10.88 -8.89
C VAL A 37 7.90 11.71 -9.27
N LYS A 38 7.76 12.63 -10.24
CA LYS A 38 8.82 13.56 -10.61
C LYS A 38 9.17 14.49 -9.44
N ALA A 39 8.16 15.10 -8.81
CA ALA A 39 8.36 15.99 -7.67
C ALA A 39 9.02 15.28 -6.48
N ALA A 40 8.67 14.01 -6.21
CA ALA A 40 9.34 13.20 -5.20
C ALA A 40 10.86 13.09 -5.47
N GLY A 41 11.27 12.86 -6.73
CA GLY A 41 12.68 12.85 -7.12
C GLY A 41 13.36 14.20 -6.94
N GLU A 42 12.69 15.29 -7.31
CA GLU A 42 13.18 16.67 -7.14
C GLU A 42 13.35 17.05 -5.65
N MET A 43 12.55 16.45 -4.76
CA MET A 43 12.70 16.58 -3.30
C MET A 43 13.80 15.69 -2.71
N GLY A 44 14.59 14.98 -3.53
CA GLY A 44 15.66 14.09 -3.10
C GLY A 44 15.19 12.79 -2.48
N MET A 45 13.93 12.41 -2.70
CA MET A 45 13.41 11.11 -2.23
C MET A 45 13.89 10.02 -3.19
N GLU A 46 14.50 8.98 -2.65
CA GLU A 46 15.07 7.88 -3.42
C GLU A 46 14.62 6.51 -2.91
N ASN A 47 14.85 5.48 -3.72
CA ASN A 47 14.53 4.09 -3.40
C ASN A 47 13.04 3.88 -3.06
N ILE A 48 12.18 4.48 -3.89
CA ILE A 48 10.72 4.37 -3.75
C ILE A 48 10.13 3.70 -4.99
N THR A 49 9.30 2.70 -4.77
CA THR A 49 8.44 2.09 -5.78
C THR A 49 7.04 2.69 -5.67
N PHE A 50 6.62 3.42 -6.68
CA PHE A 50 5.26 3.94 -6.80
C PHE A 50 4.38 2.96 -7.58
N LEU A 51 3.27 2.53 -6.98
CA LEU A 51 2.26 1.71 -7.63
C LEU A 51 1.14 2.61 -8.15
N SER A 52 0.92 2.60 -9.45
CA SER A 52 -0.10 3.43 -10.10
C SER A 52 -1.18 2.54 -10.73
N PRO A 53 -2.44 2.67 -10.32
CA PRO A 53 -3.55 1.90 -10.91
C PRO A 53 -3.87 2.30 -12.36
N ARG A 54 -3.16 3.29 -12.90
CA ARG A 54 -3.38 3.77 -14.26
C ARG A 54 -2.98 2.71 -15.28
N TYR A 55 -3.92 2.34 -16.12
CA TYR A 55 -3.67 1.53 -17.31
C TYR A 55 -3.67 2.39 -18.57
N THR A 56 -2.95 1.92 -19.61
CA THR A 56 -2.80 2.62 -20.90
C THR A 56 -3.67 2.04 -22.01
N THR A 57 -4.36 0.94 -21.73
CA THR A 57 -5.25 0.25 -22.67
C THR A 57 -6.58 0.99 -22.81
N MET A 58 -7.26 0.85 -23.97
CA MET A 58 -8.58 1.46 -24.21
C MET A 58 -9.67 0.94 -23.28
N ARG A 59 -9.52 -0.29 -22.78
CA ARG A 59 -10.46 -0.92 -21.84
C ARG A 59 -9.73 -1.25 -20.54
N MET A 60 -10.49 -1.23 -19.44
CA MET A 60 -9.99 -1.67 -18.14
C MET A 60 -9.52 -3.14 -18.24
N PRO A 61 -8.28 -3.47 -17.81
CA PRO A 61 -7.81 -4.84 -17.75
C PRO A 61 -8.70 -5.71 -16.86
N SER A 62 -8.89 -6.98 -17.22
CA SER A 62 -9.74 -7.91 -16.45
C SER A 62 -9.25 -8.15 -15.03
N ASN A 63 -7.94 -8.01 -14.80
CA ASN A 63 -7.31 -8.18 -13.49
C ASN A 63 -7.08 -6.86 -12.73
N GLN A 64 -7.69 -5.74 -13.17
CA GLN A 64 -7.47 -4.41 -12.58
C GLN A 64 -7.77 -4.38 -11.08
N VAL A 65 -8.95 -4.87 -10.69
CA VAL A 65 -9.38 -4.88 -9.28
C VAL A 65 -8.44 -5.73 -8.42
N GLN A 66 -8.02 -6.90 -8.93
CA GLN A 66 -7.06 -7.76 -8.24
C GLN A 66 -5.70 -7.07 -8.08
N TRP A 67 -5.22 -6.39 -9.11
CA TRP A 67 -3.97 -5.65 -9.10
C TRP A 67 -4.00 -4.51 -8.06
N GLU A 68 -5.09 -3.73 -8.04
CA GLU A 68 -5.30 -2.65 -7.08
C GLU A 68 -5.36 -3.18 -5.64
N THR A 69 -6.11 -4.26 -5.43
CA THR A 69 -6.20 -4.93 -4.12
C THR A 69 -4.82 -5.41 -3.65
N GLN A 70 -4.05 -6.07 -4.50
CA GLN A 70 -2.69 -6.50 -4.17
C GLN A 70 -1.81 -5.30 -3.83
N GLY A 71 -1.82 -4.26 -4.66
CA GLY A 71 -1.01 -3.06 -4.46
C GLY A 71 -1.33 -2.33 -3.16
N LEU A 72 -2.62 -2.16 -2.84
CA LEU A 72 -3.07 -1.53 -1.59
C LEU A 72 -2.70 -2.37 -0.36
N ARG A 73 -2.75 -3.69 -0.45
CA ARG A 73 -2.35 -4.58 0.66
C ARG A 73 -0.84 -4.57 0.90
N MET A 74 -0.03 -4.59 -0.16
CA MET A 74 1.42 -4.69 -0.03
C MET A 74 2.14 -3.36 0.23
N CYS A 75 1.56 -2.22 -0.15
CA CYS A 75 2.23 -0.92 -0.01
C CYS A 75 2.49 -0.56 1.46
N ASP A 76 3.52 0.23 1.70
CA ASP A 76 3.83 0.77 3.03
C ASP A 76 2.93 1.96 3.35
N VAL A 77 2.65 2.78 2.35
CA VAL A 77 1.75 3.93 2.45
C VAL A 77 0.77 3.93 1.28
N ALA A 78 -0.51 4.08 1.59
CA ALA A 78 -1.51 4.42 0.59
C ALA A 78 -1.66 5.95 0.53
N MET A 79 -1.13 6.57 -0.52
CA MET A 79 -1.26 8.00 -0.74
C MET A 79 -2.49 8.28 -1.59
N PHE A 80 -3.49 8.86 -0.98
CA PHE A 80 -4.71 9.29 -1.66
C PHE A 80 -4.59 10.75 -2.06
N TRP A 81 -4.65 11.01 -3.37
CA TRP A 81 -4.76 12.35 -3.91
C TRP A 81 -6.06 12.48 -4.70
N ILE A 82 -6.92 13.38 -4.27
CA ILE A 82 -8.21 13.67 -4.93
C ILE A 82 -8.14 15.08 -5.50
N PRO A 83 -7.70 15.22 -6.77
CA PRO A 83 -7.68 16.51 -7.44
C PRO A 83 -9.08 17.02 -7.73
N ASN A 84 -9.23 18.29 -8.03
CA ASN A 84 -10.46 18.82 -8.58
C ASN A 84 -10.84 18.07 -9.87
N LYS A 85 -12.13 17.88 -10.10
CA LYS A 85 -12.64 17.31 -11.33
C LYS A 85 -12.19 18.17 -12.53
N ASP A 86 -11.75 17.53 -13.61
CA ASP A 86 -11.54 18.25 -14.86
C ASP A 86 -12.89 18.89 -15.29
N PRO A 87 -12.98 20.22 -15.44
CA PRO A 87 -14.22 20.89 -15.80
C PRO A 87 -14.80 20.45 -17.15
N LYS A 88 -13.95 19.92 -18.04
CA LYS A 88 -14.36 19.39 -19.35
C LYS A 88 -14.81 17.94 -19.33
N ALA A 89 -14.67 17.26 -18.17
CA ALA A 89 -15.02 15.85 -18.08
C ALA A 89 -16.50 15.64 -17.80
N GLU A 90 -17.13 14.86 -18.66
CA GLU A 90 -18.50 14.38 -18.46
C GLU A 90 -18.49 13.11 -17.61
N LEU A 91 -19.20 13.13 -16.50
CA LEU A 91 -19.32 11.97 -15.60
C LEU A 91 -20.48 11.04 -16.01
N GLY A 92 -21.43 11.54 -16.80
CA GLY A 92 -22.69 10.85 -17.01
C GLY A 92 -23.41 10.63 -15.67
N THR A 93 -23.79 9.40 -15.39
CA THR A 93 -24.43 9.00 -14.12
C THR A 93 -23.43 8.70 -12.99
N ARG A 94 -22.11 8.78 -13.23
CA ARG A 94 -21.08 8.40 -12.27
C ARG A 94 -20.82 9.53 -11.26
N VAL A 95 -20.60 9.15 -10.01
CA VAL A 95 -20.14 10.07 -8.97
C VAL A 95 -18.62 10.22 -9.06
N TYR A 96 -18.10 11.45 -9.00
CA TYR A 96 -16.66 11.69 -9.02
C TYR A 96 -15.94 11.02 -7.83
N ALA A 97 -14.85 10.33 -8.13
CA ALA A 97 -14.00 9.64 -7.17
C ALA A 97 -14.74 8.60 -6.29
N GLU A 98 -15.82 7.99 -6.79
CA GLU A 98 -16.65 7.04 -6.02
C GLU A 98 -15.82 5.85 -5.54
N THR A 99 -15.15 5.13 -6.43
CA THR A 99 -14.28 3.98 -6.07
C THR A 99 -13.17 4.41 -5.12
N THR A 100 -12.54 5.57 -5.37
CA THR A 100 -11.51 6.12 -4.49
C THR A 100 -12.00 6.35 -3.06
N LYS A 101 -13.27 6.79 -2.89
CA LYS A 101 -13.87 6.96 -1.57
C LYS A 101 -14.09 5.62 -0.85
N MET A 102 -14.50 4.60 -1.59
CA MET A 102 -14.67 3.24 -1.06
C MET A 102 -13.32 2.66 -0.62
N GLU A 103 -12.30 2.74 -1.48
CA GLU A 103 -10.94 2.31 -1.16
C GLU A 103 -10.38 3.03 0.07
N LEU A 104 -10.59 4.34 0.16
CA LEU A 104 -10.15 5.14 1.31
C LEU A 104 -10.81 4.63 2.60
N ALA A 105 -12.11 4.39 2.60
CA ALA A 105 -12.84 3.90 3.76
C ALA A 105 -12.38 2.50 4.19
N GLU A 106 -12.17 1.59 3.22
CA GLU A 106 -11.64 0.26 3.46
C GLU A 106 -10.23 0.30 4.08
N ASN A 107 -9.34 1.12 3.53
CA ASN A 107 -7.97 1.23 4.03
C ASN A 107 -7.91 1.90 5.41
N PHE A 108 -8.81 2.82 5.74
CA PHE A 108 -8.99 3.32 7.09
C PHE A 108 -9.36 2.19 8.05
N ALA A 109 -10.36 1.39 7.71
CA ALA A 109 -10.82 0.27 8.55
C ALA A 109 -9.73 -0.79 8.76
N ARG A 110 -8.84 -0.98 7.79
CA ARG A 110 -7.69 -1.90 7.87
C ARG A 110 -6.52 -1.33 8.70
N GLY A 111 -6.57 -0.08 9.13
CA GLY A 111 -5.47 0.57 9.86
C GLY A 111 -4.21 0.79 9.00
N LYS A 112 -4.37 0.95 7.68
CA LYS A 112 -3.28 1.24 6.75
C LYS A 112 -2.67 2.61 7.04
N LYS A 113 -1.35 2.77 6.86
CA LYS A 113 -0.76 4.12 6.85
C LYS A 113 -1.27 4.85 5.60
N ILE A 114 -1.99 5.93 5.84
CA ILE A 114 -2.59 6.75 4.79
C ILE A 114 -2.04 8.17 4.86
N ILE A 115 -1.70 8.73 3.70
CA ILE A 115 -1.50 10.16 3.49
C ILE A 115 -2.63 10.62 2.58
N LEU A 116 -3.40 11.61 3.03
CA LEU A 116 -4.59 12.09 2.33
C LEU A 116 -4.44 13.53 1.89
N GLY A 117 -4.56 13.74 0.59
CA GLY A 117 -4.68 15.06 -0.01
C GLY A 117 -5.99 15.21 -0.79
N ILE A 118 -6.64 16.34 -0.63
CA ILE A 118 -7.89 16.71 -1.31
C ILE A 118 -7.73 18.14 -1.80
N ASP A 119 -7.81 18.34 -3.11
CA ASP A 119 -7.80 19.67 -3.70
C ASP A 119 -9.05 20.47 -3.24
N THR A 120 -8.95 21.79 -3.27
CA THR A 120 -9.68 22.69 -2.38
C THR A 120 -11.19 22.69 -2.46
N GLU A 121 -11.83 22.31 -3.58
CA GLU A 121 -13.27 22.54 -3.73
C GLU A 121 -14.06 21.35 -4.29
N ILE A 122 -13.82 20.15 -3.77
CA ILE A 122 -14.58 19.00 -4.19
C ILE A 122 -15.83 18.83 -3.32
N ASN A 123 -17.00 18.82 -3.94
CA ASN A 123 -18.25 18.50 -3.26
C ASN A 123 -18.22 17.08 -2.66
N GLY A 124 -18.77 16.89 -1.46
CA GLY A 124 -18.84 15.59 -0.78
C GLY A 124 -17.57 15.18 -0.03
N THR A 125 -16.61 16.09 0.17
CA THR A 125 -15.38 15.79 0.94
C THR A 125 -15.57 15.84 2.46
N ARG A 126 -16.67 16.43 2.94
CA ARG A 126 -16.96 16.57 4.38
C ARG A 126 -16.89 15.22 5.11
N HIS A 127 -17.51 14.19 4.53
CA HIS A 127 -17.52 12.86 5.13
C HIS A 127 -16.12 12.23 5.14
N MET A 128 -15.35 12.38 4.07
CA MET A 128 -13.96 11.88 4.01
C MET A 128 -13.08 12.55 5.08
N LYS A 129 -13.19 13.87 5.24
CA LYS A 129 -12.46 14.63 6.27
C LYS A 129 -12.87 14.20 7.68
N PHE A 130 -14.15 13.91 7.89
CA PHE A 130 -14.66 13.38 9.15
C PHE A 130 -14.08 11.99 9.45
N LEU A 131 -14.10 11.06 8.48
CA LEU A 131 -13.49 9.74 8.62
C LEU A 131 -11.99 9.85 8.86
N ALA A 132 -11.28 10.68 8.08
CA ALA A 132 -9.85 10.90 8.26
C ALA A 132 -9.52 11.28 9.72
N LYS A 133 -10.24 12.24 10.29
CA LYS A 133 -10.10 12.63 11.70
C LYS A 133 -10.40 11.47 12.66
N ARG A 134 -11.49 10.72 12.43
CA ARG A 134 -11.89 9.57 13.24
C ARG A 134 -10.83 8.47 13.26
N TYR A 135 -10.15 8.24 12.13
CA TYR A 135 -9.09 7.25 11.99
C TYR A 135 -7.67 7.81 12.25
N GLY A 136 -7.58 8.97 12.89
CA GLY A 136 -6.31 9.51 13.39
C GLY A 136 -5.42 10.18 12.34
N ILE A 137 -5.95 10.51 11.16
CA ILE A 137 -5.23 11.33 10.18
C ILE A 137 -5.16 12.76 10.73
N LYS A 138 -3.95 13.20 11.05
CA LYS A 138 -3.73 14.51 11.68
C LYS A 138 -3.91 15.67 10.71
N LYS A 139 -3.60 15.46 9.44
CA LYS A 139 -3.64 16.50 8.40
C LYS A 139 -4.21 15.94 7.10
N VAL A 140 -5.14 16.67 6.51
CA VAL A 140 -5.59 16.47 5.13
C VAL A 140 -4.96 17.60 4.32
N HIS A 141 -4.07 17.23 3.38
CA HIS A 141 -3.33 18.18 2.57
C HIS A 141 -4.21 18.77 1.47
N THR A 142 -3.88 19.98 1.03
CA THR A 142 -4.54 20.68 -0.07
C THR A 142 -3.68 20.75 -1.34
N SER A 143 -2.46 20.18 -1.28
CA SER A 143 -1.53 20.09 -2.40
C SER A 143 -0.81 18.75 -2.44
N MET A 144 -0.30 18.34 -3.60
CA MET A 144 0.52 17.14 -3.76
C MET A 144 1.86 17.28 -3.04
N GLU A 145 2.42 18.47 -3.06
CA GLU A 145 3.67 18.80 -2.36
C GLU A 145 3.55 18.55 -0.86
N GLY A 146 2.46 18.99 -0.25
CA GLY A 146 2.21 18.71 1.17
C GLY A 146 2.07 17.22 1.49
N CYS A 147 1.51 16.41 0.57
CA CYS A 147 1.49 14.96 0.72
C CYS A 147 2.90 14.36 0.65
N LEU A 148 3.75 14.87 -0.25
CA LEU A 148 5.14 14.43 -0.40
C LEU A 148 6.01 14.84 0.79
N GLU A 149 5.81 16.03 1.35
CA GLU A 149 6.47 16.48 2.57
C GLU A 149 6.17 15.54 3.75
N GLU A 150 4.89 15.19 3.96
CA GLU A 150 4.51 14.22 5.01
C GLU A 150 5.13 12.84 4.74
N LEU A 151 5.14 12.38 3.48
CA LEU A 151 5.75 11.10 3.11
C LEU A 151 7.26 11.11 3.42
N LYS A 152 7.95 12.16 3.01
CA LYS A 152 9.39 12.33 3.24
C LYS A 152 9.71 12.30 4.73
N GLU A 153 9.01 13.11 5.50
CA GLU A 153 9.17 13.18 6.96
C GLU A 153 8.92 11.81 7.63
N TRP A 154 7.92 11.07 7.19
CA TRP A 154 7.61 9.75 7.72
C TRP A 154 8.71 8.73 7.39
N ILE A 155 9.25 8.74 6.15
CA ILE A 155 10.36 7.88 5.73
C ILE A 155 11.63 8.19 6.51
N GLU A 156 11.95 9.47 6.68
CA GLU A 156 13.16 9.93 7.39
C GLU A 156 13.12 9.55 8.87
N LYS A 157 11.96 9.68 9.52
CA LYS A 157 11.74 9.32 10.93
C LYS A 157 11.63 7.82 11.20
N SER A 158 11.53 6.99 10.16
CA SER A 158 11.48 5.55 10.32
C SER A 158 12.87 5.01 10.65
N GLU A 159 13.11 4.67 11.90
CA GLU A 159 14.35 4.06 12.37
C GLU A 159 14.32 2.54 12.13
N PRO A 160 15.47 1.91 11.77
CA PRO A 160 15.57 0.47 11.62
C PRO A 160 15.27 -0.24 12.94
N LYS A 161 14.55 -1.37 12.85
CA LYS A 161 14.22 -2.25 13.99
C LYS A 161 14.61 -3.67 13.68
N GLU A 162 14.68 -4.49 14.72
CA GLU A 162 14.82 -5.93 14.61
C GLU A 162 13.50 -6.62 14.98
N HIS A 163 13.09 -7.58 14.14
CA HIS A 163 11.88 -8.37 14.34
C HIS A 163 12.17 -9.85 14.33
N HIS A 164 11.48 -10.60 15.19
CA HIS A 164 11.48 -12.05 15.19
C HIS A 164 10.09 -12.53 14.77
N ILE A 165 9.99 -13.19 13.62
CA ILE A 165 8.72 -13.70 13.06
C ILE A 165 8.76 -15.22 13.08
N ILE A 166 7.71 -15.82 13.62
CA ILE A 166 7.61 -17.28 13.78
C ILE A 166 6.81 -17.85 12.61
N ALA A 167 7.47 -18.73 11.86
CA ALA A 167 6.90 -19.59 10.83
C ALA A 167 5.73 -18.95 10.05
N PRO A 168 5.96 -17.94 9.22
CA PRO A 168 4.89 -17.28 8.48
C PRO A 168 4.18 -18.20 7.48
N LYS A 169 4.87 -19.25 7.00
CA LYS A 169 4.31 -20.35 6.19
C LYS A 169 3.47 -19.89 4.99
N PHE A 170 3.99 -18.97 4.19
CA PHE A 170 3.33 -18.59 2.94
C PHE A 170 3.10 -19.83 2.04
N ASP A 171 1.97 -19.89 1.36
CA ASP A 171 1.50 -21.00 0.51
C ASP A 171 1.26 -22.33 1.21
N SER A 172 1.12 -22.34 2.55
CA SER A 172 0.83 -23.55 3.30
C SER A 172 -0.65 -23.94 3.24
N LYS A 173 -0.92 -25.09 2.61
CA LYS A 173 -2.27 -25.69 2.58
C LYS A 173 -2.72 -26.15 3.96
N GLU A 174 -1.80 -26.62 4.79
CA GLU A 174 -2.07 -27.02 6.17
C GLU A 174 -2.53 -25.84 7.02
N GLN A 175 -1.83 -24.69 6.86
CA GLN A 175 -2.21 -23.47 7.55
C GLN A 175 -3.58 -22.97 7.07
N LEU A 176 -3.84 -23.00 5.75
CA LEU A 176 -5.17 -22.67 5.22
C LEU A 176 -6.27 -23.56 5.81
N ALA A 177 -6.02 -24.87 5.92
CA ALA A 177 -6.98 -25.80 6.52
C ALA A 177 -7.25 -25.53 8.01
N ALA A 178 -6.27 -25.00 8.73
CA ALA A 178 -6.41 -24.60 10.13
C ALA A 178 -7.10 -23.24 10.32
N HIS A 179 -7.26 -22.45 9.25
CA HIS A 179 -7.81 -21.11 9.25
C HIS A 179 -8.99 -20.96 8.29
N PRO A 180 -10.19 -21.51 8.64
CA PRO A 180 -11.36 -21.53 7.76
C PRO A 180 -11.95 -20.15 7.43
N GLU A 181 -11.49 -19.11 8.10
CA GLU A 181 -11.83 -17.72 7.78
C GLU A 181 -11.29 -17.26 6.42
N PHE A 182 -10.31 -17.95 5.84
CA PHE A 182 -9.76 -17.65 4.52
C PHE A 182 -10.41 -18.52 3.44
N VAL A 183 -10.90 -17.88 2.38
CA VAL A 183 -11.57 -18.57 1.26
C VAL A 183 -10.60 -19.37 0.38
N ASP A 184 -9.32 -18.95 0.32
CA ASP A 184 -8.27 -19.58 -0.47
C ASP A 184 -6.86 -19.16 -0.01
N LEU A 185 -5.83 -19.80 -0.60
CA LEU A 185 -4.42 -19.49 -0.33
C LEU A 185 -4.05 -18.03 -0.66
N LEU A 186 -4.64 -17.49 -1.72
CA LEU A 186 -4.34 -16.12 -2.12
C LEU A 186 -4.82 -15.12 -1.06
N ALA A 187 -6.03 -15.29 -0.56
CA ALA A 187 -6.60 -14.44 0.49
C ALA A 187 -5.79 -14.54 1.80
N MET A 188 -5.37 -15.74 2.16
CA MET A 188 -4.51 -15.97 3.33
C MET A 188 -3.15 -15.29 3.16
N ASN A 189 -2.45 -15.55 2.06
CA ASN A 189 -1.12 -15.01 1.81
C ASN A 189 -1.12 -13.47 1.70
N GLN A 190 -2.12 -12.88 1.06
CA GLN A 190 -2.28 -11.43 1.03
C GLN A 190 -2.48 -10.84 2.43
N THR A 191 -3.18 -11.56 3.31
CA THR A 191 -3.37 -11.13 4.70
C THR A 191 -2.07 -11.23 5.50
N LEU A 192 -1.33 -12.32 5.33
CA LEU A 192 0.01 -12.48 5.94
C LEU A 192 0.95 -11.37 5.50
N MET A 193 1.04 -11.09 4.19
CA MET A 193 1.84 -10.02 3.62
C MET A 193 1.44 -8.65 4.17
N GLU A 194 0.13 -8.37 4.25
CA GLU A 194 -0.38 -7.10 4.79
C GLU A 194 -0.01 -6.94 6.27
N ARG A 195 -0.17 -7.99 7.08
CA ARG A 195 0.20 -7.97 8.50
C ARG A 195 1.69 -7.81 8.69
N TRP A 196 2.50 -8.50 7.88
CA TRP A 196 3.96 -8.34 7.86
C TRP A 196 4.36 -6.90 7.55
N ASN A 197 3.92 -6.35 6.41
CA ASN A 197 4.29 -5.00 5.95
C ASN A 197 3.72 -3.87 6.83
N ARG A 198 2.79 -4.18 7.73
CA ARG A 198 2.30 -3.23 8.74
C ARG A 198 3.29 -3.01 9.88
N ILE A 199 4.04 -4.05 10.24
CA ILE A 199 4.97 -4.04 11.39
C ILE A 199 6.43 -3.91 10.95
N VAL A 200 6.77 -4.38 9.76
CA VAL A 200 8.13 -4.38 9.21
C VAL A 200 8.26 -3.32 8.16
N THR A 201 9.29 -2.49 8.25
CA THR A 201 9.64 -1.48 7.25
C THR A 201 10.77 -1.98 6.34
N PRO A 202 11.02 -1.34 5.17
CA PRO A 202 12.15 -1.71 4.32
C PRO A 202 13.54 -1.54 4.95
N LYS A 203 13.63 -0.82 6.07
CA LYS A 203 14.89 -0.60 6.82
C LYS A 203 15.16 -1.65 7.88
N ASP A 204 14.17 -2.48 8.21
CA ASP A 204 14.24 -3.39 9.36
C ASP A 204 15.00 -4.67 9.03
N LYS A 205 15.59 -5.29 10.07
CA LYS A 205 16.11 -6.65 10.02
C LYS A 205 15.06 -7.61 10.54
N VAL A 206 14.90 -8.74 9.85
CA VAL A 206 13.88 -9.73 10.21
C VAL A 206 14.51 -11.12 10.33
N TYR A 207 14.38 -11.70 11.49
CA TYR A 207 14.78 -13.08 11.76
C TYR A 207 13.53 -13.96 11.70
N VAL A 208 13.47 -14.83 10.70
CA VAL A 208 12.37 -15.80 10.54
C VAL A 208 12.78 -17.11 11.18
N HIS A 209 12.03 -17.54 12.19
CA HIS A 209 12.22 -18.80 12.87
C HIS A 209 11.25 -19.84 12.33
N GLY A 210 11.80 -20.88 11.72
CA GLY A 210 11.04 -21.92 11.04
C GLY A 210 10.75 -21.61 9.58
N GLU A 211 9.70 -22.22 9.06
CA GLU A 211 9.37 -22.19 7.63
C GLU A 211 8.81 -20.84 7.19
N PHE A 212 9.45 -20.23 6.19
CA PHE A 212 8.92 -19.02 5.55
C PHE A 212 7.80 -19.36 4.56
N GLY A 213 7.98 -20.40 3.77
CA GLY A 213 7.13 -20.79 2.66
C GLY A 213 7.72 -20.36 1.30
N SER A 214 6.88 -19.83 0.43
CA SER A 214 7.25 -19.52 -0.96
C SER A 214 8.16 -18.31 -1.11
N GLU A 215 9.22 -18.46 -1.94
CA GLU A 215 10.14 -17.38 -2.30
C GLU A 215 9.46 -16.23 -3.07
N GLU A 216 8.35 -16.47 -3.76
CA GLU A 216 7.61 -15.42 -4.45
C GLU A 216 7.08 -14.38 -3.46
N TRP A 217 6.54 -14.83 -2.32
CA TRP A 217 6.05 -13.93 -1.27
C TRP A 217 7.17 -13.21 -0.53
N ARG A 218 8.36 -13.84 -0.42
CA ARG A 218 9.52 -13.21 0.19
C ARG A 218 9.91 -11.92 -0.51
N LYS A 219 9.74 -11.84 -1.82
CA LYS A 219 10.01 -10.64 -2.62
C LYS A 219 8.99 -9.52 -2.45
N LEU A 220 7.84 -9.81 -1.84
CA LEU A 220 6.72 -8.88 -1.66
C LEU A 220 6.58 -8.36 -0.23
N VAL A 221 7.38 -8.85 0.71
CA VAL A 221 7.41 -8.38 2.09
C VAL A 221 8.64 -7.52 2.36
N ASN A 222 8.57 -6.72 3.43
CA ASN A 222 9.62 -5.79 3.83
C ASN A 222 10.74 -6.46 4.63
N GLY A 223 11.86 -5.74 4.73
CA GLY A 223 12.97 -6.01 5.62
C GLY A 223 14.10 -6.83 5.00
N ASP A 224 15.25 -6.81 5.67
CA ASP A 224 16.38 -7.70 5.40
C ASP A 224 16.13 -9.02 6.12
N ILE A 225 15.70 -10.05 5.36
CA ILE A 225 15.16 -11.30 5.91
C ILE A 225 16.25 -12.35 6.02
N GLN A 226 16.47 -12.80 7.24
CA GLN A 226 17.35 -13.93 7.58
C GLN A 226 16.53 -15.10 8.12
N ILE A 227 16.64 -16.27 7.49
CA ILE A 227 15.98 -17.49 7.95
C ILE A 227 16.90 -18.18 8.96
N VAL A 228 16.39 -18.38 10.16
CA VAL A 228 17.12 -18.99 11.28
C VAL A 228 16.55 -20.39 11.53
N ASN A 229 17.34 -21.41 11.26
CA ASN A 229 16.93 -22.81 11.38
C ASN A 229 16.95 -23.34 12.84
N ASN A 230 16.88 -22.47 13.84
CA ASN A 230 16.90 -22.86 15.24
C ASN A 230 15.49 -23.11 15.77
N ASP A 231 15.37 -24.15 16.60
CA ASP A 231 14.16 -24.50 17.33
C ASP A 231 13.65 -23.30 18.16
N PRO A 232 12.35 -23.00 18.11
CA PRO A 232 11.78 -21.84 18.80
C PRO A 232 11.75 -21.94 20.33
N GLU A 233 12.24 -23.02 20.95
CA GLU A 233 12.39 -23.11 22.40
C GLU A 233 13.49 -22.18 22.93
N GLY A 234 13.06 -21.07 23.52
CA GLY A 234 13.96 -20.07 24.12
C GLY A 234 14.02 -18.72 23.42
N LEU A 235 13.24 -18.52 22.35
CA LEU A 235 13.18 -17.23 21.66
C LEU A 235 12.50 -16.13 22.49
N PRO A 236 12.97 -14.88 22.39
CA PRO A 236 12.19 -13.74 22.83
C PRO A 236 10.80 -13.79 22.14
N LYS A 237 9.75 -13.31 22.79
CA LYS A 237 8.38 -13.32 22.28
C LYS A 237 8.32 -12.93 20.80
N GLY A 238 8.33 -13.94 19.91
CA GLY A 238 8.25 -13.74 18.47
C GLY A 238 6.83 -13.38 18.05
N ILE A 239 6.73 -12.70 16.92
CA ILE A 239 5.44 -12.26 16.33
C ILE A 239 4.89 -13.42 15.48
N ARG A 240 3.65 -13.81 15.75
CA ARG A 240 2.86 -14.66 14.85
C ARG A 240 1.95 -13.77 13.99
N LEU A 241 1.86 -14.07 12.71
CA LEU A 241 1.05 -13.29 11.78
C LEU A 241 -0.41 -13.74 11.73
N ILE A 242 -0.66 -15.01 11.99
CA ILE A 242 -2.01 -15.63 12.18
C ILE A 242 -1.92 -16.73 13.22
#